data_9a25311e8f991a1ce8a33eed94fe9cb8
#
_entry.id   9a25311e8f991a1ce8a33eed94fe9cb8
#
_cell.length_a   1.000
_cell.length_b   1.000
_cell.length_c   1.000
_cell.angle_alpha   90.00
_cell.angle_beta   90.00
_cell.angle_gamma   90.00
#
_symmetry.space_group_name_H-M   'P 1'
#
loop_
_entity.id
_entity.type
_entity.pdbx_description
1 polymer ?
#
loop_
_entity_poly.entity_id
_entity_poly.type
_entity_poly.pdbx_seq_one_letter_code
_entity_poly.pdbx_strand_id
1 'polypeptide(L)'
;YKSAGVYAYFAYVKKQLDIIKPDIFWEVNTIIPINLGGSFKTMITIHDMFPIEYVEYFGQVYSMYFKYNLKKTLKNTDMILYNSEQTKSTTEEFFPEAKSIANVNAYIISNPVKKQWDNKDDDYFLYVGNMEKRKGVDLLIKGYLQYKNRGGKKKLILGGKMQEEEINQIVRSAMMLDEDITYLDYVTHDKKHELYASMSAFVFPSKAEGFGMPIIEVMRFKKPIIASNLPIFDEITDGNINTFNIRCNEYEQINNLADELLSYNTEVDTEAYANVVKRYAPDRLGKVVYDFITSD
;
A
#
# COMPACT_ATOMS: atom_id res chain seq x y z
N TYR A 1 12.38 1.04 18.17
CA TYR A 1 11.02 0.92 18.74
C TYR A 1 11.12 0.78 20.25
N LYS A 2 10.58 1.75 20.98
CA LYS A 2 10.51 1.68 22.45
C LYS A 2 9.29 0.81 22.79
N SER A 3 9.49 -0.49 22.90
CA SER A 3 8.44 -1.46 23.27
C SER A 3 7.68 -1.06 24.54
N ALA A 4 8.35 -0.45 25.50
CA ALA A 4 7.72 0.10 26.71
C ALA A 4 6.60 1.11 26.43
N GLY A 5 6.70 1.91 25.35
CA GLY A 5 5.67 2.89 24.99
C GLY A 5 4.37 2.24 24.51
N VAL A 6 4.46 1.14 23.77
CA VAL A 6 3.27 0.41 23.27
C VAL A 6 2.49 -0.24 24.42
N TYR A 7 3.20 -0.87 25.35
CA TYR A 7 2.56 -1.46 26.54
C TYR A 7 1.91 -0.40 27.44
N ALA A 8 2.59 0.75 27.64
CA ALA A 8 2.03 1.87 28.40
C ALA A 8 0.79 2.44 27.73
N TYR A 9 0.80 2.59 26.39
CA TYR A 9 -0.36 3.01 25.62
C TYR A 9 -1.56 2.07 25.83
N PHE A 10 -1.38 0.77 25.66
CA PHE A 10 -2.49 -0.18 25.85
C PHE A 10 -2.93 -0.32 27.30
N ALA A 11 -2.04 -0.10 28.26
CA ALA A 11 -2.44 0.00 29.68
C ALA A 11 -3.33 1.22 29.95
N TYR A 12 -3.04 2.35 29.27
CA TYR A 12 -3.92 3.54 29.30
C TYR A 12 -5.25 3.24 28.61
N VAL A 13 -5.23 2.66 27.40
CA VAL A 13 -6.45 2.28 26.65
C VAL A 13 -7.35 1.40 27.52
N LYS A 14 -6.79 0.39 28.19
CA LYS A 14 -7.56 -0.48 29.10
C LYS A 14 -8.29 0.31 30.17
N LYS A 15 -7.63 1.27 30.82
CA LYS A 15 -8.28 2.13 31.83
C LYS A 15 -9.42 2.96 31.22
N GLN A 16 -9.28 3.42 29.97
CA GLN A 16 -10.36 4.16 29.31
C GLN A 16 -11.54 3.26 28.98
N LEU A 17 -11.29 2.03 28.53
CA LEU A 17 -12.33 1.05 28.24
C LEU A 17 -13.16 0.68 29.48
N ASP A 18 -12.52 0.57 30.64
CA ASP A 18 -13.20 0.34 31.94
C ASP A 18 -14.14 1.51 32.31
N ILE A 19 -13.83 2.73 31.88
CA ILE A 19 -14.64 3.93 32.13
C ILE A 19 -15.77 4.06 31.09
N ILE A 20 -15.42 3.93 29.78
CA ILE A 20 -16.33 4.15 28.66
C ILE A 20 -17.33 3.01 28.51
N LYS A 21 -16.89 1.78 28.79
CA LYS A 21 -17.69 0.55 28.63
C LYS A 21 -18.35 0.42 27.26
N PRO A 22 -17.57 0.45 26.16
CA PRO A 22 -18.14 0.36 24.81
C PRO A 22 -18.69 -1.04 24.56
N ASP A 23 -19.56 -1.18 23.57
CA ASP A 23 -20.00 -2.47 23.06
C ASP A 23 -18.89 -3.13 22.22
N ILE A 24 -18.12 -2.34 21.46
CA ILE A 24 -17.05 -2.80 20.60
C ILE A 24 -15.81 -1.89 20.78
N PHE A 25 -14.64 -2.49 20.94
CA PHE A 25 -13.34 -1.83 20.81
C PHE A 25 -12.70 -2.22 19.49
N TRP A 26 -12.45 -1.25 18.64
CA TRP A 26 -11.79 -1.46 17.36
C TRP A 26 -10.36 -0.90 17.38
N GLU A 27 -9.37 -1.81 17.34
CA GLU A 27 -7.98 -1.47 17.12
C GLU A 27 -7.69 -1.44 15.62
N VAL A 28 -7.37 -0.26 15.12
CA VAL A 28 -7.08 -0.05 13.69
C VAL A 28 -5.71 -0.58 13.25
N ASN A 29 -4.90 -1.03 14.20
CA ASN A 29 -3.65 -1.74 13.93
C ASN A 29 -3.79 -3.23 14.21
N THR A 30 -2.77 -4.01 13.80
CA THR A 30 -2.82 -5.46 13.79
C THR A 30 -2.61 -6.09 15.16
N ILE A 31 -1.93 -5.41 16.10
CA ILE A 31 -1.46 -6.03 17.35
C ILE A 31 -1.99 -5.31 18.58
N ILE A 32 -2.59 -6.09 19.50
CA ILE A 32 -2.89 -5.70 20.88
C ILE A 32 -2.00 -6.51 21.80
N PRO A 33 -0.90 -5.96 22.35
CA PRO A 33 0.13 -6.73 23.05
C PRO A 33 -0.26 -7.16 24.46
N ILE A 34 -1.40 -6.70 25.00
CA ILE A 34 -1.93 -7.06 26.33
C ILE A 34 -3.37 -7.55 26.21
N ASN A 35 -3.82 -8.31 27.18
CA ASN A 35 -5.25 -8.62 27.31
C ASN A 35 -5.98 -7.40 27.88
N LEU A 36 -6.89 -6.83 27.10
CA LEU A 36 -7.70 -5.69 27.52
C LEU A 36 -8.75 -6.09 28.55
N GLY A 37 -9.29 -7.30 28.45
CA GLY A 37 -10.40 -7.77 29.28
C GLY A 37 -11.67 -6.94 28.99
N GLY A 38 -12.74 -7.20 29.77
CA GLY A 38 -13.99 -6.42 29.64
C GLY A 38 -15.11 -7.20 28.98
N SER A 39 -16.30 -6.58 28.89
CA SER A 39 -17.53 -7.15 28.33
C SER A 39 -17.82 -6.67 26.91
N PHE A 40 -16.83 -6.07 26.24
CA PHE A 40 -16.95 -5.57 24.86
C PHE A 40 -16.39 -6.58 23.85
N LYS A 41 -16.90 -6.57 22.63
CA LYS A 41 -16.31 -7.28 21.50
C LYS A 41 -15.02 -6.56 21.05
N THR A 42 -13.97 -7.31 20.70
CA THR A 42 -12.71 -6.76 20.20
C THR A 42 -12.61 -6.98 18.68
N MET A 43 -12.39 -5.92 17.95
CA MET A 43 -12.13 -5.93 16.50
C MET A 43 -10.72 -5.42 16.22
N ILE A 44 -10.02 -6.05 15.28
CA ILE A 44 -8.72 -5.59 14.79
C ILE A 44 -8.73 -5.39 13.28
N THR A 45 -7.83 -4.55 12.77
CA THR A 45 -7.55 -4.46 11.34
C THR A 45 -6.19 -5.09 11.02
N ILE A 46 -6.16 -6.05 10.09
CA ILE A 46 -4.91 -6.61 9.57
C ILE A 46 -4.64 -5.99 8.19
N HIS A 47 -3.57 -5.18 8.12
CA HIS A 47 -3.19 -4.47 6.90
C HIS A 47 -2.26 -5.28 6.00
N ASP A 48 -1.37 -6.05 6.59
CA ASP A 48 -0.42 -6.93 5.91
C ASP A 48 0.18 -7.92 6.90
N MET A 49 0.90 -8.90 6.35
CA MET A 49 1.67 -9.88 7.10
C MET A 49 3.19 -9.74 6.86
N PHE A 50 3.62 -8.58 6.33
CA PHE A 50 5.00 -8.34 5.92
C PHE A 50 6.06 -8.64 6.97
N PRO A 51 5.87 -8.32 8.27
CA PRO A 51 6.88 -8.70 9.26
C PRO A 51 7.15 -10.20 9.34
N ILE A 52 6.25 -11.04 8.83
CA ILE A 52 6.42 -12.49 8.79
C ILE A 52 6.85 -12.96 7.41
N GLU A 53 6.29 -12.40 6.33
CA GLU A 53 6.57 -12.79 4.94
C GLU A 53 7.95 -12.31 4.47
N TYR A 54 8.36 -11.10 4.88
CA TYR A 54 9.56 -10.41 4.38
C TYR A 54 10.48 -10.02 5.53
N VAL A 55 11.00 -11.04 6.22
CA VAL A 55 11.87 -10.86 7.40
C VAL A 55 13.11 -10.02 7.08
N GLU A 56 13.58 -10.06 5.84
CA GLU A 56 14.72 -9.26 5.35
C GLU A 56 14.49 -7.75 5.41
N TYR A 57 13.24 -7.26 5.32
CA TYR A 57 12.93 -5.83 5.45
C TYR A 57 12.68 -5.40 6.90
N PHE A 58 12.26 -6.32 7.77
CA PHE A 58 11.82 -5.99 9.13
C PHE A 58 12.80 -6.46 10.22
N GLY A 59 13.64 -7.44 9.91
CA GLY A 59 14.57 -8.07 10.83
C GLY A 59 13.93 -9.13 11.72
N GLN A 60 14.73 -10.16 12.07
CA GLN A 60 14.26 -11.36 12.79
C GLN A 60 13.59 -11.05 14.14
N VAL A 61 14.17 -10.11 14.91
CA VAL A 61 13.66 -9.77 16.25
C VAL A 61 12.26 -9.17 16.17
N TYR A 62 12.03 -8.25 15.23
CA TYR A 62 10.71 -7.65 15.06
C TYR A 62 9.70 -8.65 14.50
N SER A 63 10.11 -9.50 13.57
CA SER A 63 9.28 -10.56 12.99
C SER A 63 8.80 -11.55 14.06
N MET A 64 9.69 -11.97 14.95
CA MET A 64 9.34 -12.84 16.11
C MET A 64 8.40 -12.14 17.08
N TYR A 65 8.67 -10.87 17.40
CA TYR A 65 7.79 -10.04 18.23
C TYR A 65 6.39 -9.92 17.63
N PHE A 66 6.31 -9.61 16.33
CA PHE A 66 5.04 -9.49 15.60
C PHE A 66 4.25 -10.80 15.63
N LYS A 67 4.89 -11.91 15.23
CA LYS A 67 4.28 -13.24 15.21
C LYS A 67 3.73 -13.66 16.57
N TYR A 68 4.51 -13.46 17.64
CA TYR A 68 4.12 -13.82 19.01
C TYR A 68 2.91 -12.98 19.46
N ASN A 69 2.95 -11.65 19.26
CA ASN A 69 1.88 -10.78 19.72
C ASN A 69 0.61 -10.92 18.88
N LEU A 70 0.72 -11.13 17.55
CA LEU A 70 -0.44 -11.39 16.73
C LEU A 70 -1.16 -12.67 17.14
N LYS A 71 -0.42 -13.75 17.41
CA LYS A 71 -1.02 -14.99 17.92
C LYS A 71 -1.77 -14.78 19.24
N LYS A 72 -1.26 -13.92 20.12
CA LYS A 72 -1.97 -13.54 21.36
C LYS A 72 -3.19 -12.69 21.11
N THR A 73 -3.07 -11.74 20.19
CA THR A 73 -4.17 -10.85 19.80
C THR A 73 -5.34 -11.65 19.26
N LEU A 74 -5.08 -12.54 18.29
CA LEU A 74 -6.12 -13.38 17.66
C LEU A 74 -6.93 -14.21 18.67
N LYS A 75 -6.32 -14.67 19.77
CA LYS A 75 -7.03 -15.43 20.82
C LYS A 75 -8.09 -14.61 21.58
N ASN A 76 -7.98 -13.28 21.53
CA ASN A 76 -8.88 -12.36 22.24
C ASN A 76 -9.59 -11.43 21.25
N THR A 77 -9.69 -11.83 20.00
CA THR A 77 -10.30 -11.06 18.91
C THR A 77 -11.61 -11.73 18.50
N ASP A 78 -12.67 -10.97 18.47
CA ASP A 78 -14.01 -11.44 18.06
C ASP A 78 -14.24 -11.17 16.56
N MET A 79 -13.62 -10.14 16.02
CA MET A 79 -13.83 -9.69 14.63
C MET A 79 -12.52 -9.23 13.98
N ILE A 80 -12.33 -9.53 12.70
CA ILE A 80 -11.19 -9.08 11.91
C ILE A 80 -11.68 -8.30 10.69
N LEU A 81 -11.10 -7.13 10.46
CA LEU A 81 -11.18 -6.43 9.19
C LEU A 81 -9.89 -6.66 8.42
N TYR A 82 -10.01 -7.21 7.21
CA TYR A 82 -8.90 -7.32 6.27
C TYR A 82 -9.01 -6.24 5.19
N ASN A 83 -7.87 -5.78 4.68
CA ASN A 83 -7.84 -4.84 3.57
C ASN A 83 -7.94 -5.52 2.19
N SER A 84 -7.68 -6.83 2.11
CA SER A 84 -7.69 -7.60 0.88
C SER A 84 -7.90 -9.10 1.14
N GLU A 85 -8.35 -9.83 0.13
CA GLU A 85 -8.41 -11.30 0.18
C GLU A 85 -7.00 -11.90 0.29
N GLN A 86 -6.01 -11.28 -0.37
CA GLN A 86 -4.63 -11.72 -0.23
C GLN A 86 -4.16 -11.64 1.23
N THR A 87 -4.37 -10.49 1.91
CA THR A 87 -3.99 -10.35 3.35
C THR A 87 -4.72 -11.36 4.22
N LYS A 88 -6.01 -11.61 3.96
CA LYS A 88 -6.78 -12.65 4.65
C LYS A 88 -6.17 -14.02 4.44
N SER A 89 -5.97 -14.44 3.20
CA SER A 89 -5.41 -15.75 2.86
C SER A 89 -4.04 -15.97 3.51
N THR A 90 -3.16 -14.97 3.44
CA THR A 90 -1.83 -15.02 4.07
C THR A 90 -1.94 -15.12 5.60
N THR A 91 -2.88 -14.37 6.21
CA THR A 91 -3.10 -14.45 7.66
C THR A 91 -3.57 -15.85 8.06
N GLU A 92 -4.51 -16.42 7.35
CA GLU A 92 -5.07 -17.76 7.62
C GLU A 92 -4.07 -18.90 7.36
N GLU A 93 -3.08 -18.69 6.50
CA GLU A 93 -1.97 -19.61 6.28
C GLU A 93 -1.03 -19.65 7.49
N PHE A 94 -0.60 -18.47 7.99
CA PHE A 94 0.29 -18.38 9.15
C PHE A 94 -0.41 -18.63 10.49
N PHE A 95 -1.71 -18.34 10.57
CA PHE A 95 -2.54 -18.45 11.78
C PHE A 95 -3.90 -19.09 11.44
N PRO A 96 -3.96 -20.43 11.32
CA PRO A 96 -5.19 -21.14 10.98
C PRO A 96 -6.37 -20.85 11.89
N GLU A 97 -6.12 -20.46 13.15
CA GLU A 97 -7.15 -20.02 14.09
C GLU A 97 -7.93 -18.78 13.64
N ALA A 98 -7.34 -17.95 12.77
CA ALA A 98 -8.03 -16.77 12.22
C ALA A 98 -9.27 -17.14 11.36
N LYS A 99 -9.31 -18.34 10.77
CA LYS A 99 -10.44 -18.84 9.97
C LYS A 99 -11.76 -18.94 10.76
N SER A 100 -11.67 -19.12 12.07
CA SER A 100 -12.84 -19.24 12.95
C SER A 100 -13.34 -17.89 13.49
N ILE A 101 -12.63 -16.78 13.23
CA ILE A 101 -12.99 -15.45 13.69
C ILE A 101 -13.87 -14.79 12.62
N ALA A 102 -14.96 -14.14 13.05
CA ALA A 102 -15.81 -13.37 12.15
C ALA A 102 -14.97 -12.30 11.42
N ASN A 103 -15.13 -12.17 10.11
CA ASN A 103 -14.29 -11.27 9.33
C ASN A 103 -15.01 -10.60 8.17
N VAL A 104 -14.48 -9.45 7.74
CA VAL A 104 -14.94 -8.70 6.59
C VAL A 104 -13.74 -8.10 5.84
N ASN A 105 -13.83 -8.06 4.51
CA ASN A 105 -12.87 -7.35 3.69
C ASN A 105 -13.38 -5.95 3.37
N ALA A 106 -12.68 -4.94 3.89
CA ALA A 106 -12.98 -3.56 3.60
C ALA A 106 -11.73 -2.68 3.69
N TYR A 107 -11.46 -1.92 2.66
CA TYR A 107 -10.39 -0.92 2.66
C TYR A 107 -10.92 0.43 2.15
N ILE A 108 -10.97 1.40 3.03
CA ILE A 108 -11.55 2.72 2.73
C ILE A 108 -10.48 3.65 2.18
N ILE A 109 -10.66 4.14 0.97
CA ILE A 109 -9.81 5.17 0.38
C ILE A 109 -10.49 6.52 0.59
N SER A 110 -10.02 7.24 1.60
CA SER A 110 -10.71 8.38 2.21
C SER A 110 -10.47 9.74 1.55
N ASN A 111 -9.76 9.84 0.43
CA ASN A 111 -9.44 11.16 -0.15
C ASN A 111 -10.27 11.46 -1.39
N PRO A 112 -11.47 12.05 -1.24
CA PRO A 112 -12.20 12.53 -2.40
C PRO A 112 -11.39 13.62 -3.11
N VAL A 113 -11.30 13.53 -4.42
CA VAL A 113 -10.75 14.61 -5.25
C VAL A 113 -11.76 15.76 -5.19
N LYS A 114 -11.46 16.78 -4.40
CA LYS A 114 -12.36 17.94 -4.16
C LYS A 114 -12.35 18.95 -5.31
N LYS A 115 -11.36 18.88 -6.18
CA LYS A 115 -11.15 19.83 -7.28
C LYS A 115 -11.13 19.07 -8.60
N GLN A 116 -11.78 19.61 -9.61
CA GLN A 116 -11.65 19.12 -10.97
C GLN A 116 -10.26 19.53 -11.50
N TRP A 117 -9.52 18.57 -12.02
CA TRP A 117 -8.20 18.77 -12.59
C TRP A 117 -8.28 18.56 -14.10
N ASP A 118 -7.66 19.46 -14.86
CA ASP A 118 -7.49 19.27 -16.29
C ASP A 118 -6.43 18.20 -16.53
N ASN A 119 -6.82 17.10 -17.15
CA ASN A 119 -5.88 16.06 -17.51
C ASN A 119 -4.99 16.55 -18.65
N LYS A 120 -3.69 16.57 -18.40
CA LYS A 120 -2.63 16.92 -19.36
C LYS A 120 -1.66 15.75 -19.49
N ASP A 121 -0.78 15.82 -20.44
CA ASP A 121 0.39 14.96 -20.53
C ASP A 121 1.63 15.86 -20.67
N ASP A 122 2.35 16.04 -19.55
CA ASP A 122 3.56 16.85 -19.47
C ASP A 122 4.82 15.99 -19.63
N ASP A 123 4.70 14.83 -20.31
CA ASP A 123 5.79 13.95 -20.71
C ASP A 123 6.66 13.43 -19.58
N TYR A 124 6.05 13.00 -18.47
CA TYR A 124 6.79 12.37 -17.37
C TYR A 124 6.10 11.12 -16.78
N PHE A 125 6.92 10.21 -16.31
CA PHE A 125 6.54 9.14 -15.39
C PHE A 125 6.55 9.65 -13.96
N LEU A 126 5.59 9.20 -13.15
CA LEU A 126 5.48 9.60 -11.76
C LEU A 126 5.52 8.40 -10.83
N TYR A 127 6.31 8.50 -9.78
CA TYR A 127 6.23 7.67 -8.59
C TYR A 127 5.86 8.52 -7.37
N VAL A 128 4.91 8.06 -6.55
CA VAL A 128 4.59 8.70 -5.26
C VAL A 128 4.49 7.62 -4.18
N GLY A 129 5.35 7.71 -3.19
CA GLY A 129 5.40 6.75 -2.07
C GLY A 129 6.64 6.98 -1.20
N ASN A 130 6.75 6.23 -0.10
CA ASN A 130 7.98 6.23 0.67
C ASN A 130 9.16 5.76 -0.18
N MET A 131 10.30 6.42 -0.04
CA MET A 131 11.55 6.06 -0.71
C MET A 131 12.24 4.95 0.09
N GLU A 132 11.86 3.71 -0.16
CA GLU A 132 12.36 2.50 0.51
C GLU A 132 12.51 1.34 -0.49
N LYS A 133 13.38 0.38 -0.16
CA LYS A 133 13.73 -0.75 -1.05
C LYS A 133 12.54 -1.66 -1.36
N ARG A 134 11.68 -1.89 -0.38
CA ARG A 134 10.45 -2.67 -0.55
C ARG A 134 9.51 -2.06 -1.59
N LYS A 135 9.49 -0.74 -1.72
CA LYS A 135 8.71 -0.02 -2.74
C LYS A 135 9.35 -0.03 -4.13
N GLY A 136 10.51 -0.68 -4.29
CA GLY A 136 11.17 -0.87 -5.58
C GLY A 136 11.75 0.40 -6.20
N VAL A 137 12.09 1.41 -5.39
CA VAL A 137 12.66 2.67 -5.90
C VAL A 137 14.02 2.43 -6.57
N ASP A 138 14.81 1.49 -6.05
CA ASP A 138 16.06 1.02 -6.66
C ASP A 138 15.83 0.42 -8.05
N LEU A 139 14.80 -0.40 -8.19
CA LEU A 139 14.40 -1.00 -9.47
C LEU A 139 13.90 0.07 -10.44
N LEU A 140 13.07 1.01 -9.95
CA LEU A 140 12.56 2.12 -10.77
C LEU A 140 13.69 2.94 -11.39
N ILE A 141 14.66 3.35 -10.59
CA ILE A 141 15.82 4.12 -11.08
C ILE A 141 16.60 3.34 -12.15
N LYS A 142 16.94 2.08 -11.87
CA LYS A 142 17.70 1.24 -12.82
C LYS A 142 16.91 0.99 -14.11
N GLY A 143 15.62 0.67 -14.00
CA GLY A 143 14.73 0.46 -15.16
C GLY A 143 14.55 1.73 -15.98
N TYR A 144 14.40 2.88 -15.33
CA TYR A 144 14.29 4.16 -16.01
C TYR A 144 15.61 4.54 -16.75
N LEU A 145 16.77 4.38 -16.14
CA LEU A 145 18.05 4.62 -16.82
C LEU A 145 18.21 3.67 -18.03
N GLN A 146 17.75 2.45 -17.92
CA GLN A 146 17.74 1.51 -19.05
C GLN A 146 16.74 1.96 -20.13
N TYR A 147 15.55 2.47 -19.76
CA TYR A 147 14.62 3.09 -20.70
C TYR A 147 15.26 4.26 -21.44
N LYS A 148 15.99 5.15 -20.75
CA LYS A 148 16.72 6.28 -21.36
C LYS A 148 17.79 5.81 -22.33
N ASN A 149 18.56 4.79 -21.96
CA ASN A 149 19.61 4.18 -22.81
C ASN A 149 19.02 3.60 -24.12
N ARG A 150 17.75 3.18 -24.11
CA ARG A 150 17.03 2.66 -25.28
C ARG A 150 16.27 3.75 -26.06
N GLY A 151 16.52 5.03 -25.76
CA GLY A 151 15.98 6.17 -26.49
C GLY A 151 14.68 6.74 -25.93
N GLY A 152 14.28 6.34 -24.72
CA GLY A 152 13.13 6.92 -24.01
C GLY A 152 13.29 8.43 -23.78
N LYS A 153 12.19 9.18 -23.90
CA LYS A 153 12.21 10.65 -23.85
C LYS A 153 11.54 11.26 -22.63
N LYS A 154 10.62 10.53 -21.98
CA LYS A 154 9.86 11.05 -20.84
C LYS A 154 10.75 11.21 -19.61
N LYS A 155 10.45 12.21 -18.79
CA LYS A 155 11.11 12.49 -17.51
C LYS A 155 10.63 11.53 -16.42
N LEU A 156 11.33 11.50 -15.29
CA LEU A 156 10.92 10.77 -14.09
C LEU A 156 10.81 11.72 -12.91
N ILE A 157 9.63 11.78 -12.31
CA ILE A 157 9.37 12.52 -11.07
C ILE A 157 9.14 11.54 -9.92
N LEU A 158 9.89 11.70 -8.84
CA LEU A 158 9.82 10.92 -7.61
C LEU A 158 9.29 11.80 -6.49
N GLY A 159 8.17 11.42 -5.86
CA GLY A 159 7.58 12.14 -4.74
C GLY A 159 7.45 11.25 -3.49
N GLY A 160 7.90 11.75 -2.32
CA GLY A 160 7.73 11.06 -1.04
C GLY A 160 8.95 11.14 -0.14
N LYS A 161 8.76 10.77 1.13
CA LYS A 161 9.81 10.88 2.14
C LYS A 161 10.88 9.80 1.96
N MET A 162 12.14 10.21 2.06
CA MET A 162 13.28 9.31 2.13
C MET A 162 13.26 8.54 3.45
N GLN A 163 13.28 7.21 3.37
CA GLN A 163 13.23 6.33 4.53
C GLN A 163 14.55 5.59 4.76
N GLU A 164 15.32 5.36 3.69
CA GLU A 164 16.54 4.55 3.72
C GLU A 164 17.70 5.30 3.07
N GLU A 165 18.88 5.26 3.72
CA GLU A 165 20.07 5.97 3.22
C GLU A 165 20.61 5.34 1.93
N GLU A 166 20.51 4.03 1.77
CA GLU A 166 20.89 3.33 0.51
C GLU A 166 20.08 3.88 -0.67
N ILE A 167 18.76 4.04 -0.50
CA ILE A 167 17.87 4.59 -1.54
C ILE A 167 18.19 6.07 -1.80
N ASN A 168 18.51 6.85 -0.75
CA ASN A 168 18.93 8.23 -0.91
C ASN A 168 20.16 8.37 -1.80
N GLN A 169 21.18 7.53 -1.59
CA GLN A 169 22.40 7.52 -2.41
C GLN A 169 22.09 7.14 -3.86
N ILE A 170 21.24 6.13 -4.09
CA ILE A 170 20.82 5.71 -5.45
C ILE A 170 20.11 6.86 -6.17
N VAL A 171 19.12 7.50 -5.53
CA VAL A 171 18.36 8.62 -6.12
C VAL A 171 19.27 9.80 -6.45
N ARG A 172 20.15 10.21 -5.51
CA ARG A 172 21.08 11.32 -5.73
C ARG A 172 22.06 11.04 -6.86
N SER A 173 22.61 9.83 -6.92
CA SER A 173 23.51 9.43 -7.99
C SER A 173 22.82 9.43 -9.36
N ALA A 174 21.56 8.96 -9.42
CA ALA A 174 20.78 8.96 -10.64
C ALA A 174 20.49 10.39 -11.14
N MET A 175 20.16 11.33 -10.24
CA MET A 175 19.95 12.75 -10.58
C MET A 175 21.22 13.44 -11.10
N MET A 176 22.40 12.95 -10.72
CA MET A 176 23.68 13.43 -11.30
C MET A 176 23.96 12.86 -12.68
N LEU A 177 23.41 11.67 -12.97
CA LEU A 177 23.60 10.98 -14.25
C LEU A 177 22.62 11.43 -15.33
N ASP A 178 21.39 11.81 -14.93
CA ASP A 178 20.32 12.19 -15.85
C ASP A 178 19.50 13.36 -15.26
N GLU A 179 19.52 14.50 -15.94
CA GLU A 179 18.81 15.73 -15.54
C GLU A 179 17.28 15.60 -15.63
N ASP A 180 16.76 14.60 -16.33
CA ASP A 180 15.34 14.30 -16.44
C ASP A 180 14.77 13.58 -15.19
N ILE A 181 15.61 13.25 -14.18
CA ILE A 181 15.17 12.69 -12.91
C ILE A 181 15.01 13.83 -11.89
N THR A 182 13.80 13.97 -11.33
CA THR A 182 13.49 14.97 -10.28
C THR A 182 12.99 14.27 -9.03
N TYR A 183 13.51 14.64 -7.87
CA TYR A 183 13.02 14.21 -6.55
C TYR A 183 12.40 15.37 -5.80
N LEU A 184 11.15 15.20 -5.36
CA LEU A 184 10.30 16.23 -4.72
C LEU A 184 10.07 15.86 -3.24
N ASP A 185 10.89 15.40 -2.45
CA ASP A 185 10.64 15.06 -1.04
C ASP A 185 9.12 14.91 -0.70
N TYR A 186 8.65 15.46 0.42
CA TYR A 186 7.24 15.38 0.79
C TYR A 186 6.33 16.13 -0.16
N VAL A 187 5.34 15.41 -0.71
CA VAL A 187 4.33 15.96 -1.63
C VAL A 187 3.00 16.13 -0.89
N THR A 188 2.48 17.36 -0.86
CA THR A 188 1.14 17.65 -0.30
C THR A 188 0.03 16.99 -1.12
N HIS A 189 -1.17 16.85 -0.55
CA HIS A 189 -2.30 16.26 -1.28
C HIS A 189 -2.63 17.01 -2.57
N ASP A 190 -2.66 18.35 -2.53
CA ASP A 190 -2.97 19.15 -3.71
C ASP A 190 -1.89 19.00 -4.80
N LYS A 191 -0.60 19.04 -4.41
CA LYS A 191 0.50 18.82 -5.34
C LYS A 191 0.50 17.39 -5.91
N LYS A 192 0.15 16.39 -5.11
CA LYS A 192 0.01 15.01 -5.57
C LYS A 192 -1.09 14.89 -6.63
N HIS A 193 -2.23 15.53 -6.42
CA HIS A 193 -3.31 15.51 -7.41
C HIS A 193 -2.94 16.26 -8.69
N GLU A 194 -2.23 17.39 -8.60
CA GLU A 194 -1.69 18.10 -9.77
C GLU A 194 -0.76 17.19 -10.58
N LEU A 195 0.16 16.50 -9.90
CA LEU A 195 1.08 15.57 -10.54
C LEU A 195 0.34 14.37 -11.17
N TYR A 196 -0.67 13.81 -10.50
CA TYR A 196 -1.49 12.74 -11.08
C TYR A 196 -2.24 13.19 -12.34
N ALA A 197 -2.74 14.44 -12.37
CA ALA A 197 -3.45 14.96 -13.52
C ALA A 197 -2.56 15.19 -14.74
N SER A 198 -1.27 15.50 -14.55
CA SER A 198 -0.34 15.91 -15.61
C SER A 198 0.64 14.82 -16.06
N MET A 199 0.76 13.69 -15.35
CA MET A 199 1.70 12.62 -15.73
C MET A 199 1.27 11.87 -17.00
N SER A 200 2.23 11.30 -17.70
CA SER A 200 2.00 10.33 -18.78
C SER A 200 1.53 8.97 -18.22
N ALA A 201 2.23 8.47 -17.21
CA ALA A 201 1.86 7.25 -16.50
C ALA A 201 2.38 7.27 -15.06
N PHE A 202 1.67 6.56 -14.18
CA PHE A 202 2.11 6.27 -12.81
C PHE A 202 2.92 4.98 -12.80
N VAL A 203 4.09 4.99 -12.19
CA VAL A 203 4.94 3.79 -12.07
C VAL A 203 5.00 3.34 -10.62
N PHE A 204 4.59 2.10 -10.35
CA PHE A 204 4.49 1.56 -9.00
C PHE A 204 5.19 0.19 -8.89
N PRO A 205 6.54 0.18 -8.78
CA PRO A 205 7.37 -1.02 -8.88
C PRO A 205 7.55 -1.76 -7.56
N SER A 206 6.56 -1.68 -6.68
CA SER A 206 6.63 -2.28 -5.35
C SER A 206 6.92 -3.78 -5.40
N LYS A 207 7.77 -4.25 -4.49
CA LYS A 207 8.14 -5.67 -4.33
C LYS A 207 7.18 -6.40 -3.38
N ALA A 208 6.49 -5.65 -2.51
CA ALA A 208 5.46 -6.16 -1.60
C ALA A 208 4.45 -5.06 -1.24
N GLU A 209 3.16 -5.39 -1.29
CA GLU A 209 2.04 -4.50 -0.95
C GLU A 209 0.91 -5.28 -0.26
N GLY A 210 0.35 -4.67 0.79
CA GLY A 210 -0.87 -5.20 1.44
C GLY A 210 -2.14 -4.77 0.70
N PHE A 211 -2.07 -3.65 -0.06
CA PHE A 211 -3.19 -3.14 -0.84
C PHE A 211 -2.73 -2.37 -2.09
N GLY A 212 -2.09 -1.20 -1.94
CA GLY A 212 -1.70 -0.35 -3.07
C GLY A 212 -2.59 0.87 -3.27
N MET A 213 -2.88 1.62 -2.19
CA MET A 213 -3.71 2.84 -2.23
C MET A 213 -3.40 3.78 -3.40
N PRO A 214 -2.12 4.07 -3.74
CA PRO A 214 -1.81 4.98 -4.83
C PRO A 214 -2.39 4.56 -6.17
N ILE A 215 -2.52 3.26 -6.44
CA ILE A 215 -3.11 2.73 -7.68
C ILE A 215 -4.56 3.20 -7.81
N ILE A 216 -5.37 3.01 -6.75
CA ILE A 216 -6.78 3.43 -6.78
C ILE A 216 -6.92 4.96 -6.79
N GLU A 217 -6.01 5.68 -6.14
CA GLU A 217 -5.96 7.14 -6.24
C GLU A 217 -5.74 7.60 -7.69
N VAL A 218 -4.80 6.99 -8.41
CA VAL A 218 -4.47 7.30 -9.81
C VAL A 218 -5.61 6.94 -10.76
N MET A 219 -6.31 5.83 -10.55
CA MET A 219 -7.45 5.44 -11.37
C MET A 219 -8.53 6.53 -11.44
N ARG A 220 -8.67 7.38 -10.40
CA ARG A 220 -9.57 8.54 -10.39
C ARG A 220 -9.21 9.60 -11.42
N PHE A 221 -7.94 9.67 -11.80
CA PHE A 221 -7.41 10.59 -12.81
C PHE A 221 -7.41 9.97 -14.22
N LYS A 222 -7.84 8.72 -14.35
CA LYS A 222 -7.89 8.00 -15.64
C LYS A 222 -6.54 8.03 -16.37
N LYS A 223 -5.47 7.83 -15.63
CA LYS A 223 -4.10 7.80 -16.16
C LYS A 223 -3.59 6.35 -16.22
N PRO A 224 -2.74 6.03 -17.20
CA PRO A 224 -2.08 4.74 -17.29
C PRO A 224 -1.29 4.44 -16.01
N ILE A 225 -1.31 3.18 -15.60
CA ILE A 225 -0.57 2.67 -14.45
C ILE A 225 0.33 1.55 -14.93
N ILE A 226 1.60 1.60 -14.54
CA ILE A 226 2.61 0.57 -14.77
C ILE A 226 3.03 0.05 -13.39
N ALA A 227 2.70 -1.18 -13.07
CA ALA A 227 3.00 -1.75 -11.75
C ALA A 227 3.72 -3.09 -11.88
N SER A 228 4.40 -3.51 -10.81
CA SER A 228 4.89 -4.89 -10.71
C SER A 228 3.73 -5.89 -10.71
N ASN A 229 3.96 -7.10 -11.20
CA ASN A 229 2.93 -8.17 -11.27
C ASN A 229 2.67 -8.83 -9.91
N LEU A 230 2.28 -8.03 -8.90
CA LEU A 230 1.84 -8.54 -7.60
C LEU A 230 0.38 -9.00 -7.67
N PRO A 231 0.02 -10.15 -7.06
CA PRO A 231 -1.36 -10.64 -7.07
C PRO A 231 -2.38 -9.66 -6.49
N ILE A 232 -1.96 -8.87 -5.48
CA ILE A 232 -2.82 -7.83 -4.89
C ILE A 232 -3.24 -6.77 -5.92
N PHE A 233 -2.40 -6.45 -6.91
CA PHE A 233 -2.74 -5.47 -7.93
C PHE A 233 -3.79 -6.01 -8.89
N ASP A 234 -3.73 -7.30 -9.24
CA ASP A 234 -4.79 -7.95 -10.01
C ASP A 234 -6.11 -7.97 -9.22
N GLU A 235 -6.06 -8.29 -7.91
CA GLU A 235 -7.24 -8.27 -7.03
C GLU A 235 -7.91 -6.90 -6.99
N ILE A 236 -7.14 -5.82 -6.78
CA ILE A 236 -7.73 -4.49 -6.57
C ILE A 236 -8.11 -3.76 -7.86
N THR A 237 -7.55 -4.16 -9.00
CA THR A 237 -7.76 -3.48 -10.30
C THR A 237 -8.53 -4.32 -11.32
N ASP A 238 -8.88 -5.56 -10.99
CA ASP A 238 -9.45 -6.53 -11.91
C ASP A 238 -8.55 -6.73 -13.17
N GLY A 239 -7.22 -6.60 -13.00
CA GLY A 239 -6.24 -6.70 -14.08
C GLY A 239 -6.22 -5.52 -15.08
N ASN A 240 -6.90 -4.40 -14.80
CA ASN A 240 -7.03 -3.27 -15.72
C ASN A 240 -5.86 -2.27 -15.68
N ILE A 241 -4.63 -2.73 -15.46
CA ILE A 241 -3.42 -1.90 -15.47
C ILE A 241 -2.31 -2.61 -16.25
N ASN A 242 -1.30 -1.85 -16.68
CA ASN A 242 -0.10 -2.43 -17.26
C ASN A 242 0.78 -3.04 -16.14
N THR A 243 1.32 -4.23 -16.36
CA THR A 243 2.18 -4.89 -15.36
C THR A 243 3.47 -5.40 -15.98
N PHE A 244 4.55 -5.37 -15.20
CA PHE A 244 5.82 -5.98 -15.57
C PHE A 244 6.24 -7.05 -14.56
N ASN A 245 6.94 -8.08 -15.04
CA ASN A 245 7.31 -9.22 -14.21
C ASN A 245 8.50 -8.91 -13.31
N ILE A 246 8.31 -9.10 -11.98
CA ILE A 246 9.37 -9.01 -10.96
C ILE A 246 9.75 -10.37 -10.36
N ARG A 247 9.14 -11.49 -10.82
CA ARG A 247 9.40 -12.84 -10.32
C ARG A 247 10.55 -13.51 -11.12
N CYS A 248 11.66 -12.78 -11.24
CA CYS A 248 12.83 -13.17 -11.99
C CYS A 248 14.07 -12.51 -11.35
N ASN A 249 15.25 -12.71 -11.92
CA ASN A 249 16.46 -12.05 -11.42
C ASN A 249 16.43 -10.53 -11.67
N GLU A 250 17.29 -9.78 -10.96
CA GLU A 250 17.30 -8.32 -11.00
C GLU A 250 17.54 -7.74 -12.41
N TYR A 251 18.43 -8.38 -13.19
CA TYR A 251 18.70 -7.94 -14.55
C TYR A 251 17.43 -8.02 -15.43
N GLU A 252 16.70 -9.11 -15.31
CA GLU A 252 15.43 -9.29 -16.03
C GLU A 252 14.37 -8.31 -15.54
N GLN A 253 14.25 -8.07 -14.23
CA GLN A 253 13.33 -7.08 -13.67
C GLN A 253 13.57 -5.69 -14.26
N ILE A 254 14.83 -5.25 -14.32
CA ILE A 254 15.24 -3.96 -14.89
C ILE A 254 14.83 -3.87 -16.37
N ASN A 255 15.09 -4.93 -17.15
CA ASN A 255 14.72 -4.95 -18.57
C ASN A 255 13.21 -4.98 -18.77
N ASN A 256 12.47 -5.78 -18.00
CA ASN A 256 11.01 -5.87 -18.07
C ASN A 256 10.37 -4.50 -17.77
N LEU A 257 10.87 -3.78 -16.76
CA LEU A 257 10.40 -2.43 -16.49
C LEU A 257 10.74 -1.46 -17.62
N ALA A 258 11.96 -1.51 -18.16
CA ALA A 258 12.36 -0.65 -19.27
C ALA A 258 11.54 -0.92 -20.54
N ASP A 259 11.24 -2.19 -20.85
CA ASP A 259 10.39 -2.59 -21.97
C ASP A 259 8.96 -2.06 -21.78
N GLU A 260 8.42 -2.20 -20.57
CA GLU A 260 7.09 -1.68 -20.27
C GLU A 260 7.01 -0.15 -20.35
N LEU A 261 8.03 0.57 -19.87
CA LEU A 261 8.10 2.05 -20.01
C LEU A 261 8.16 2.50 -21.47
N LEU A 262 8.69 1.68 -22.38
CA LEU A 262 8.77 1.96 -23.81
C LEU A 262 7.44 1.67 -24.55
N SER A 263 6.67 0.69 -24.09
CA SER A 263 5.58 0.09 -24.86
C SER A 263 4.23 0.02 -24.13
N TYR A 264 4.09 0.57 -22.91
CA TYR A 264 2.85 0.49 -22.14
C TYR A 264 1.63 0.99 -22.93
N ASN A 265 0.48 0.38 -22.65
CA ASN A 265 -0.77 0.86 -23.24
C ASN A 265 -1.16 2.21 -22.62
N THR A 266 -1.26 3.23 -23.45
CA THR A 266 -1.65 4.60 -23.06
C THR A 266 -3.17 4.76 -22.95
N GLU A 267 -3.95 3.85 -23.55
CA GLU A 267 -5.40 3.85 -23.44
C GLU A 267 -5.81 3.13 -22.15
N VAL A 268 -6.71 3.74 -21.40
CA VAL A 268 -7.26 3.17 -20.17
C VAL A 268 -8.75 2.89 -20.34
N ASP A 269 -9.20 1.76 -19.83
CA ASP A 269 -10.63 1.50 -19.70
C ASP A 269 -11.19 2.36 -18.56
N THR A 270 -11.78 3.49 -18.93
CA THR A 270 -12.29 4.47 -17.98
C THR A 270 -13.53 3.98 -17.23
N GLU A 271 -14.29 3.05 -17.78
CA GLU A 271 -15.45 2.42 -17.12
C GLU A 271 -14.97 1.39 -16.08
N ALA A 272 -14.02 0.54 -16.42
CA ALA A 272 -13.40 -0.38 -15.47
C ALA A 272 -12.77 0.40 -14.31
N TYR A 273 -12.02 1.48 -14.57
CA TYR A 273 -11.46 2.34 -13.53
C TYR A 273 -12.54 2.95 -12.63
N ALA A 274 -13.62 3.45 -13.20
CA ALA A 274 -14.74 4.02 -12.42
C ALA A 274 -15.40 2.96 -11.52
N ASN A 275 -15.56 1.73 -12.00
CA ASN A 275 -16.11 0.61 -11.23
C ASN A 275 -15.21 0.24 -10.06
N VAL A 276 -13.88 0.16 -10.28
CA VAL A 276 -12.90 -0.08 -9.22
C VAL A 276 -12.95 1.04 -8.17
N VAL A 277 -12.89 2.31 -8.59
CA VAL A 277 -12.93 3.46 -7.67
C VAL A 277 -14.23 3.46 -6.84
N LYS A 278 -15.37 3.12 -7.44
CA LYS A 278 -16.67 3.01 -6.75
C LYS A 278 -16.66 1.86 -5.73
N ARG A 279 -15.98 0.75 -6.02
CA ARG A 279 -15.83 -0.39 -5.08
C ARG A 279 -15.20 0.04 -3.78
N TYR A 280 -14.20 0.92 -3.82
CA TYR A 280 -13.45 1.41 -2.66
C TYR A 280 -13.90 2.78 -2.16
N ALA A 281 -15.10 3.21 -2.52
CA ALA A 281 -15.66 4.48 -2.06
C ALA A 281 -16.02 4.42 -0.55
N PRO A 282 -15.76 5.50 0.21
CA PRO A 282 -16.00 5.54 1.65
C PRO A 282 -17.43 5.18 2.05
N ASP A 283 -18.42 5.68 1.32
CA ASP A 283 -19.84 5.45 1.63
C ASP A 283 -20.21 3.97 1.53
N ARG A 284 -19.68 3.28 0.52
CA ARG A 284 -19.92 1.86 0.33
C ARG A 284 -19.25 1.03 1.42
N LEU A 285 -17.96 1.25 1.63
CA LEU A 285 -17.17 0.45 2.57
C LEU A 285 -17.53 0.76 4.02
N GLY A 286 -17.86 2.03 4.33
CA GLY A 286 -18.39 2.40 5.64
C GLY A 286 -19.67 1.63 5.97
N LYS A 287 -20.57 1.46 4.98
CA LYS A 287 -21.77 0.64 5.15
C LYS A 287 -21.43 -0.84 5.38
N VAL A 288 -20.50 -1.41 4.60
CA VAL A 288 -20.07 -2.81 4.77
C VAL A 288 -19.54 -3.06 6.18
N VAL A 289 -18.69 -2.17 6.69
CA VAL A 289 -18.16 -2.26 8.06
C VAL A 289 -19.26 -2.07 9.09
N TYR A 290 -20.15 -1.09 8.90
CA TYR A 290 -21.28 -0.85 9.81
C TYR A 290 -22.19 -2.07 9.90
N ASP A 291 -22.62 -2.61 8.75
CA ASP A 291 -23.48 -3.79 8.69
C ASP A 291 -22.79 -5.00 9.37
N PHE A 292 -21.47 -5.16 9.19
CA PHE A 292 -20.69 -6.23 9.80
C PHE A 292 -20.61 -6.11 11.34
N ILE A 293 -20.36 -4.92 11.88
CA ILE A 293 -20.24 -4.73 13.33
C ILE A 293 -21.59 -4.73 14.04
N THR A 294 -22.69 -4.52 13.32
CA THR A 294 -24.07 -4.51 13.86
C THR A 294 -24.85 -5.78 13.58
N SER A 295 -24.28 -6.74 12.82
CA SER A 295 -24.85 -8.08 12.66
C SER A 295 -24.69 -8.86 13.97
N ASP A 296 -25.80 -9.42 14.46
CA ASP A 296 -25.90 -10.21 15.71
C ASP A 296 -25.02 -11.50 15.70
#